data_6b46e9ba26247530dde7701caf70b86d
#
_entry.id   6b46e9ba26247530dde7701caf70b86d
#
_cell.length_a   1.000
_cell.length_b   1.000
_cell.length_c   1.000
_cell.angle_alpha   90.00
_cell.angle_beta   90.00
_cell.angle_gamma   90.00
#
_symmetry.space_group_name_H-M   'P 1'
#
loop_
_entity.id
_entity.type
_entity.pdbx_description
1 polymer ?
#
loop_
_entity_poly.entity_id
_entity_poly.type
_entity_poly.pdbx_seq_one_letter_code
_entity_poly.pdbx_strand_id
1 'polypeptide(L)'
;MSSSNNSDNENNQQIDNSSNNPQSINLPDNEFNTIDLIPERLKNELLEKGLLIVNVPQDGNCMFHAIASHLPGVSYYNLRKSIVWYLKQKRDIMIEYLGKTYKELFQDQDDSFNKNWEDFLEYIGIDGNWEKTPAEYILKIISEMYNIEINIYSTLSCNKQEIVGWNYDYFNLRKIYLIHMAEMHWCTTYETHIISQENNDIPSYIS
;
A
#
# COMPACT_ATOMS: atom_id res chain seq x y z
N MET A 1 -60.18 5.07 -41.97
CA MET A 1 -59.88 6.30 -42.69
C MET A 1 -58.38 6.53 -42.49
N SER A 2 -57.60 6.12 -43.46
CA SER A 2 -56.89 6.96 -44.44
C SER A 2 -55.69 7.65 -43.78
N SER A 3 -54.47 7.62 -44.17
CA SER A 3 -53.69 7.25 -45.41
C SER A 3 -52.24 7.30 -44.99
N SER A 4 -51.45 6.34 -45.32
CA SER A 4 -50.33 6.31 -46.29
C SER A 4 -49.60 7.65 -46.53
N ASN A 5 -48.28 7.64 -46.35
CA ASN A 5 -47.36 7.89 -47.44
C ASN A 5 -45.92 7.48 -47.12
N ASN A 6 -45.38 6.71 -48.02
CA ASN A 6 -43.98 6.42 -48.27
C ASN A 6 -43.20 7.66 -48.68
N SER A 7 -41.94 7.71 -48.41
CA SER A 7 -40.96 8.16 -49.40
C SER A 7 -39.56 7.67 -49.02
N ASP A 8 -39.06 6.84 -49.92
CA ASP A 8 -37.67 6.43 -50.09
C ASP A 8 -36.76 7.64 -50.28
N ASN A 9 -35.52 7.58 -49.78
CA ASN A 9 -34.39 8.21 -50.48
C ASN A 9 -33.06 7.61 -50.03
N GLU A 10 -32.54 6.82 -50.87
CA GLU A 10 -31.24 6.76 -51.54
C GLU A 10 -29.95 7.07 -50.74
N ASN A 11 -29.15 6.07 -50.81
CA ASN A 11 -27.69 5.98 -50.77
C ASN A 11 -26.93 7.29 -51.05
N ASN A 12 -25.98 7.58 -50.18
CA ASN A 12 -24.72 8.17 -50.63
C ASN A 12 -23.57 7.59 -49.77
N GLN A 13 -22.84 6.66 -50.36
CA GLN A 13 -21.52 6.24 -49.94
C GLN A 13 -20.56 7.40 -50.23
N GLN A 14 -20.06 8.03 -49.18
CA GLN A 14 -18.85 8.84 -49.27
C GLN A 14 -17.69 8.06 -48.63
N ILE A 15 -16.81 7.62 -49.51
CA ILE A 15 -15.49 7.10 -49.18
C ILE A 15 -14.62 8.31 -48.85
N ASP A 16 -14.34 8.54 -47.59
CA ASP A 16 -13.30 9.47 -47.16
C ASP A 16 -12.02 8.73 -46.87
N ASN A 17 -11.11 8.87 -47.83
CA ASN A 17 -9.69 8.62 -47.62
C ASN A 17 -9.13 9.74 -46.76
N SER A 18 -8.84 9.47 -45.49
CA SER A 18 -8.02 10.36 -44.71
C SER A 18 -6.91 9.62 -44.02
N SER A 19 -5.75 9.78 -44.62
CA SER A 19 -4.44 10.05 -44.02
C SER A 19 -4.10 9.32 -42.71
N ASN A 20 -3.18 8.39 -42.85
CA ASN A 20 -2.27 7.90 -41.83
C ASN A 20 -1.60 9.10 -41.13
N ASN A 21 -2.11 9.43 -39.96
CA ASN A 21 -1.39 10.29 -39.02
C ASN A 21 -0.45 9.38 -38.19
N PRO A 22 0.86 9.63 -38.16
CA PRO A 22 1.76 8.85 -37.33
C PRO A 22 1.33 9.04 -35.88
N GLN A 23 0.98 7.94 -35.22
CA GLN A 23 0.75 7.91 -33.79
C GLN A 23 1.97 8.53 -33.12
N SER A 24 1.77 9.70 -32.53
CA SER A 24 2.72 10.24 -31.57
C SER A 24 2.85 9.21 -30.46
N ILE A 25 4.01 8.61 -30.39
CA ILE A 25 4.44 7.79 -29.25
C ILE A 25 4.49 8.78 -28.09
N ASN A 26 3.44 8.82 -27.29
CA ASN A 26 3.50 9.43 -25.98
C ASN A 26 4.49 8.61 -25.18
N LEU A 27 5.71 9.10 -25.08
CA LEU A 27 6.65 8.65 -24.07
C LEU A 27 5.94 8.80 -22.71
N PRO A 28 5.99 7.80 -21.83
CA PRO A 28 5.39 7.91 -20.51
C PRO A 28 5.96 9.17 -19.86
N ASP A 29 5.07 10.01 -19.34
CA ASP A 29 5.42 11.13 -18.47
C ASP A 29 6.45 10.61 -17.47
N ASN A 30 7.54 11.35 -17.27
CA ASN A 30 8.59 11.02 -16.30
C ASN A 30 7.91 10.70 -14.98
N GLU A 31 7.73 9.43 -14.67
CA GLU A 31 7.30 9.02 -13.33
C GLU A 31 8.38 9.55 -12.38
N PHE A 32 7.97 10.54 -11.60
CA PHE A 32 8.85 11.13 -10.60
C PHE A 32 9.27 10.03 -9.63
N ASN A 33 10.55 9.65 -9.70
CA ASN A 33 11.06 8.58 -8.85
C ASN A 33 11.17 9.07 -7.41
N THR A 34 10.22 8.71 -6.58
CA THR A 34 10.19 9.13 -5.17
C THR A 34 11.45 8.74 -4.40
N ILE A 35 12.20 7.73 -4.84
CA ILE A 35 13.48 7.35 -4.23
C ILE A 35 14.48 8.51 -4.25
N ASP A 36 14.40 9.39 -5.24
CA ASP A 36 15.32 10.54 -5.36
C ASP A 36 15.11 11.55 -4.23
N LEU A 37 13.94 11.57 -3.59
CA LEU A 37 13.64 12.39 -2.42
C LEU A 37 14.20 11.85 -1.10
N ILE A 38 14.66 10.61 -1.09
CA ILE A 38 15.24 10.01 0.10
C ILE A 38 16.65 10.60 0.32
N PRO A 39 16.95 11.13 1.53
CA PRO A 39 18.26 11.69 1.82
C PRO A 39 19.38 10.69 1.55
N GLU A 40 20.45 11.14 0.87
CA GLU A 40 21.61 10.30 0.54
C GLU A 40 22.23 9.61 1.76
N ARG A 41 22.25 10.30 2.90
CA ARG A 41 22.70 9.70 4.16
C ARG A 41 21.90 8.45 4.51
N LEU A 42 20.58 8.47 4.36
CA LEU A 42 19.72 7.32 4.66
C LEU A 42 19.92 6.21 3.64
N LYS A 43 20.06 6.56 2.34
CA LYS A 43 20.34 5.57 1.28
C LYS A 43 21.64 4.83 1.58
N ASN A 44 22.72 5.55 1.92
CA ASN A 44 24.01 4.97 2.25
C ASN A 44 23.95 4.09 3.51
N GLU A 45 23.26 4.54 4.55
CA GLU A 45 23.07 3.74 5.78
C GLU A 45 22.36 2.41 5.49
N LEU A 46 21.32 2.44 4.66
CA LEU A 46 20.59 1.23 4.30
C LEU A 46 21.42 0.31 3.42
N LEU A 47 22.18 0.87 2.46
CA LEU A 47 23.09 0.11 1.61
C LEU A 47 24.20 -0.57 2.41
N GLU A 48 24.78 0.10 3.40
CA GLU A 48 25.77 -0.49 4.33
C GLU A 48 25.19 -1.66 5.14
N LYS A 49 23.88 -1.64 5.39
CA LYS A 49 23.15 -2.76 6.01
C LYS A 49 22.76 -3.85 4.99
N GLY A 50 23.13 -3.71 3.73
CA GLY A 50 22.74 -4.64 2.67
C GLY A 50 21.26 -4.53 2.28
N LEU A 51 20.65 -3.38 2.46
CA LEU A 51 19.25 -3.12 2.13
C LEU A 51 19.14 -2.23 0.89
N LEU A 52 18.49 -2.74 -0.16
CA LEU A 52 18.14 -1.97 -1.35
C LEU A 52 16.75 -1.38 -1.21
N ILE A 53 16.61 -0.10 -1.50
CA ILE A 53 15.33 0.61 -1.50
C ILE A 53 14.60 0.31 -2.80
N VAL A 54 13.34 -0.03 -2.70
CA VAL A 54 12.46 -0.28 -3.84
C VAL A 54 11.18 0.53 -3.69
N ASN A 55 10.82 1.24 -4.76
CA ASN A 55 9.58 1.99 -4.81
C ASN A 55 8.38 1.04 -4.90
N VAL A 56 7.21 1.52 -4.45
CA VAL A 56 5.93 0.83 -4.59
C VAL A 56 4.90 1.77 -5.21
N PRO A 57 3.79 1.27 -5.77
CA PRO A 57 2.74 2.11 -6.35
C PRO A 57 2.23 3.21 -5.42
N GLN A 58 1.99 4.42 -5.98
CA GLN A 58 1.47 5.59 -5.26
C GLN A 58 -0.05 5.70 -5.46
N ASP A 59 -0.76 4.66 -5.11
CA ASP A 59 -2.20 4.49 -5.36
C ASP A 59 -3.06 4.60 -4.08
N GLY A 60 -2.51 5.18 -3.03
CA GLY A 60 -3.14 5.22 -1.70
C GLY A 60 -3.04 3.90 -0.93
N ASN A 61 -2.32 2.90 -1.45
CA ASN A 61 -2.04 1.63 -0.80
C ASN A 61 -0.55 1.41 -0.52
N CYS A 62 0.29 2.42 -0.68
CA CYS A 62 1.75 2.29 -0.65
C CYS A 62 2.27 1.57 0.61
N MET A 63 1.72 1.85 1.80
CA MET A 63 2.06 1.14 3.03
C MET A 63 1.74 -0.37 2.91
N PHE A 64 0.59 -0.71 2.37
CA PHE A 64 0.17 -2.10 2.22
C PHE A 64 0.97 -2.82 1.14
N HIS A 65 1.32 -2.14 0.03
CA HIS A 65 2.23 -2.67 -0.98
C HIS A 65 3.61 -2.95 -0.39
N ALA A 66 4.16 -1.98 0.34
CA ALA A 66 5.48 -2.09 0.96
C ALA A 66 5.56 -3.28 1.93
N ILE A 67 4.53 -3.51 2.73
CA ILE A 67 4.48 -4.65 3.66
C ILE A 67 4.21 -5.97 2.94
N ALA A 68 3.24 -5.98 2.01
CA ALA A 68 2.86 -7.19 1.28
C ALA A 68 4.03 -7.77 0.47
N SER A 69 4.95 -6.92 -0.02
CA SER A 69 6.16 -7.37 -0.71
C SER A 69 7.07 -8.28 0.12
N HIS A 70 6.94 -8.20 1.44
CA HIS A 70 7.65 -9.08 2.37
C HIS A 70 6.84 -10.32 2.78
N LEU A 71 5.58 -10.45 2.36
CA LEU A 71 4.67 -11.51 2.80
C LEU A 71 4.38 -12.47 1.63
N PRO A 72 5.04 -13.64 1.55
CA PRO A 72 4.84 -14.57 0.44
C PRO A 72 3.37 -14.92 0.21
N GLY A 73 2.89 -14.75 -1.03
CA GLY A 73 1.52 -15.06 -1.42
C GLY A 73 0.44 -14.09 -0.92
N VAL A 74 0.82 -12.97 -0.29
CA VAL A 74 -0.11 -11.96 0.20
C VAL A 74 -0.04 -10.72 -0.68
N SER A 75 -1.14 -10.37 -1.38
CA SER A 75 -1.25 -9.07 -2.06
C SER A 75 -1.66 -7.97 -1.07
N TYR A 76 -1.39 -6.69 -1.42
CA TYR A 76 -1.81 -5.53 -0.63
C TYR A 76 -3.33 -5.55 -0.36
N TYR A 77 -4.11 -5.94 -1.36
CA TYR A 77 -5.55 -6.04 -1.27
C TYR A 77 -6.01 -7.13 -0.27
N ASN A 78 -5.37 -8.31 -0.33
CA ASN A 78 -5.65 -9.38 0.63
C ASN A 78 -5.19 -8.99 2.04
N LEU A 79 -4.07 -8.26 2.16
CA LEU A 79 -3.59 -7.75 3.44
C LEU A 79 -4.63 -6.82 4.09
N ARG A 80 -5.18 -5.83 3.34
CA ARG A 80 -6.28 -4.97 3.82
C ARG A 80 -7.47 -5.77 4.32
N LYS A 81 -7.94 -6.73 3.53
CA LYS A 81 -9.09 -7.58 3.91
C LYS A 81 -8.80 -8.42 5.16
N SER A 82 -7.60 -8.96 5.25
CA SER A 82 -7.19 -9.75 6.41
C SER A 82 -7.17 -8.91 7.70
N ILE A 83 -6.74 -7.65 7.63
CA ILE A 83 -6.77 -6.73 8.77
C ILE A 83 -8.20 -6.47 9.23
N VAL A 84 -9.12 -6.17 8.30
CA VAL A 84 -10.53 -5.97 8.62
C VAL A 84 -11.12 -7.22 9.27
N TRP A 85 -10.84 -8.39 8.70
CA TRP A 85 -11.29 -9.66 9.27
C TRP A 85 -10.72 -9.88 10.67
N TYR A 86 -9.42 -9.67 10.87
CA TYR A 86 -8.75 -9.81 12.15
C TYR A 86 -9.35 -8.89 13.21
N LEU A 87 -9.53 -7.61 12.89
CA LEU A 87 -10.14 -6.64 13.81
C LEU A 87 -11.57 -7.01 14.18
N LYS A 88 -12.36 -7.56 13.26
CA LYS A 88 -13.70 -8.09 13.57
C LYS A 88 -13.67 -9.21 14.62
N GLN A 89 -12.68 -10.10 14.53
CA GLN A 89 -12.52 -11.20 15.49
C GLN A 89 -11.98 -10.73 16.84
N LYS A 90 -11.17 -9.67 16.86
CA LYS A 90 -10.50 -9.16 18.04
C LYS A 90 -11.22 -7.98 18.72
N ARG A 91 -12.36 -7.55 18.21
CA ARG A 91 -13.08 -6.35 18.63
C ARG A 91 -13.09 -6.10 20.13
N ASP A 92 -13.56 -7.09 20.89
CA ASP A 92 -13.78 -7.01 22.34
C ASP A 92 -12.68 -7.71 23.15
N ILE A 93 -11.55 -8.10 22.47
CA ILE A 93 -10.39 -8.67 23.16
C ILE A 93 -9.60 -7.55 23.84
N MET A 94 -9.27 -7.76 25.10
CA MET A 94 -8.46 -6.84 25.91
C MET A 94 -6.99 -6.91 25.47
N ILE A 95 -6.38 -5.76 25.26
CA ILE A 95 -4.94 -5.58 25.14
C ILE A 95 -4.42 -5.32 26.54
N GLU A 96 -3.90 -6.36 27.18
CA GLU A 96 -3.65 -6.40 28.64
C GLU A 96 -2.85 -5.19 29.16
N TYR A 97 -1.73 -4.85 28.51
CA TYR A 97 -0.88 -3.76 28.99
C TYR A 97 -1.48 -2.36 28.76
N LEU A 98 -2.46 -2.21 27.85
CA LEU A 98 -3.17 -0.95 27.61
C LEU A 98 -4.44 -0.82 28.45
N GLY A 99 -4.97 -1.94 28.96
CA GLY A 99 -6.25 -1.97 29.66
C GLY A 99 -7.44 -1.53 28.81
N LYS A 100 -7.34 -1.72 27.48
CA LYS A 100 -8.36 -1.35 26.48
C LYS A 100 -8.60 -2.49 25.50
N THR A 101 -9.82 -2.62 25.03
CA THR A 101 -10.13 -3.50 23.90
C THR A 101 -9.63 -2.90 22.59
N TYR A 102 -9.51 -3.72 21.54
CA TYR A 102 -9.19 -3.21 20.20
C TYR A 102 -10.17 -2.13 19.75
N LYS A 103 -11.48 -2.34 19.99
CA LYS A 103 -12.50 -1.35 19.67
C LYS A 103 -12.26 -0.01 20.38
N GLU A 104 -12.05 -0.03 21.69
CA GLU A 104 -11.80 1.19 22.48
C GLU A 104 -10.54 1.91 22.04
N LEU A 105 -9.46 1.17 21.75
CA LEU A 105 -8.21 1.75 21.26
C LEU A 105 -8.39 2.57 19.99
N PHE A 106 -9.12 2.03 19.02
CA PHE A 106 -9.34 2.73 17.74
C PHE A 106 -10.38 3.85 17.84
N GLN A 107 -11.35 3.75 18.75
CA GLN A 107 -12.33 4.81 19.00
C GLN A 107 -11.72 6.07 19.65
N ASP A 108 -10.65 5.93 20.41
CA ASP A 108 -9.99 7.05 21.09
C ASP A 108 -9.11 7.91 20.15
N GLN A 109 -8.84 7.46 18.92
CA GLN A 109 -7.82 8.07 18.09
C GLN A 109 -8.29 9.28 17.27
N ASP A 110 -9.56 9.34 16.93
CA ASP A 110 -10.10 10.45 16.13
C ASP A 110 -11.59 10.61 16.35
N ASP A 111 -12.02 11.83 16.69
CA ASP A 111 -13.43 12.20 16.82
C ASP A 111 -14.22 11.97 15.53
N SER A 112 -13.59 11.94 14.37
CA SER A 112 -14.22 11.68 13.08
C SER A 112 -14.63 10.22 12.88
N PHE A 113 -13.89 9.26 13.48
CA PHE A 113 -14.21 7.82 13.48
C PHE A 113 -14.99 7.37 14.72
N ASN A 114 -15.20 8.26 15.69
CA ASN A 114 -15.72 7.97 17.00
C ASN A 114 -17.17 7.47 17.04
N LYS A 115 -17.85 7.45 15.92
CA LYS A 115 -19.29 7.17 15.94
C LYS A 115 -19.62 5.72 15.68
N ASN A 116 -18.79 4.98 14.92
CA ASN A 116 -19.14 3.61 14.58
C ASN A 116 -17.92 2.77 14.24
N TRP A 117 -17.71 1.68 14.98
CA TRP A 117 -16.69 0.68 14.70
C TRP A 117 -16.79 0.08 13.29
N GLU A 118 -18.01 -0.13 12.82
CA GLU A 118 -18.26 -0.72 11.51
C GLU A 118 -17.85 0.24 10.39
N ASP A 119 -18.10 1.54 10.52
CA ASP A 119 -17.66 2.55 9.55
C ASP A 119 -16.14 2.63 9.48
N PHE A 120 -15.46 2.49 10.61
CA PHE A 120 -14.00 2.42 10.67
C PHE A 120 -13.47 1.18 9.91
N LEU A 121 -14.06 0.01 10.13
CA LEU A 121 -13.66 -1.21 9.43
C LEU A 121 -13.93 -1.13 7.93
N GLU A 122 -15.07 -0.55 7.54
CA GLU A 122 -15.40 -0.30 6.15
C GLU A 122 -14.35 0.63 5.51
N TYR A 123 -14.02 1.74 6.18
CA TYR A 123 -13.03 2.70 5.71
C TYR A 123 -11.65 2.06 5.47
N ILE A 124 -11.15 1.27 6.42
CA ILE A 124 -9.87 0.56 6.25
C ILE A 124 -9.92 -0.43 5.07
N GLY A 125 -11.09 -1.04 4.86
CA GLY A 125 -11.30 -2.03 3.80
C GLY A 125 -11.33 -1.45 2.38
N ILE A 126 -11.58 -0.13 2.24
CA ILE A 126 -11.67 0.53 0.92
C ILE A 126 -10.28 0.68 0.31
N ASP A 127 -10.16 0.26 -0.94
CA ASP A 127 -8.95 0.38 -1.73
C ASP A 127 -8.56 1.85 -1.95
N GLY A 128 -7.28 2.16 -1.80
CA GLY A 128 -6.78 3.53 -1.94
C GLY A 128 -7.04 4.47 -0.75
N ASN A 129 -7.84 4.09 0.23
CA ASN A 129 -8.07 4.91 1.42
C ASN A 129 -6.89 4.81 2.39
N TRP A 130 -6.27 5.97 2.62
CA TRP A 130 -5.07 6.09 3.43
C TRP A 130 -5.16 7.22 4.47
N GLU A 131 -5.70 8.39 4.10
CA GLU A 131 -5.55 9.66 4.84
C GLU A 131 -5.94 9.61 6.33
N LYS A 132 -6.96 8.80 6.67
CA LYS A 132 -7.44 8.66 8.05
C LYS A 132 -7.09 7.32 8.69
N THR A 133 -6.21 6.54 8.04
CA THR A 133 -5.80 5.25 8.59
C THR A 133 -4.78 5.49 9.71
N PRO A 134 -5.04 5.05 10.96
CA PRO A 134 -4.07 5.18 12.04
C PRO A 134 -2.91 4.20 11.83
N ALA A 135 -1.94 4.63 11.02
CA ALA A 135 -0.87 3.77 10.50
C ALA A 135 -0.16 2.98 11.60
N GLU A 136 0.17 3.62 12.72
CA GLU A 136 0.88 2.95 13.83
C GLU A 136 0.10 1.74 14.34
N TYR A 137 -1.22 1.86 14.54
CA TYR A 137 -2.02 0.75 15.05
C TYR A 137 -2.22 -0.35 14.01
N ILE A 138 -2.40 0.04 12.74
CA ILE A 138 -2.48 -0.93 11.65
C ILE A 138 -1.18 -1.71 11.51
N LEU A 139 -0.03 -1.05 11.62
CA LEU A 139 1.28 -1.70 11.60
C LEU A 139 1.45 -2.68 12.77
N LYS A 140 0.99 -2.33 13.97
CA LYS A 140 0.98 -3.24 15.13
C LYS A 140 0.08 -4.46 14.91
N ILE A 141 -1.10 -4.26 14.33
CA ILE A 141 -1.99 -5.35 13.92
C ILE A 141 -1.29 -6.29 12.93
N ILE A 142 -0.65 -5.74 11.90
CA ILE A 142 0.06 -6.54 10.90
C ILE A 142 1.22 -7.31 11.53
N SER A 143 2.00 -6.65 12.38
CA SER A 143 3.07 -7.28 13.14
C SER A 143 2.57 -8.48 13.94
N GLU A 144 1.43 -8.32 14.62
CA GLU A 144 0.79 -9.37 15.41
C GLU A 144 0.25 -10.51 14.54
N MET A 145 -0.43 -10.19 13.42
CA MET A 145 -1.00 -11.18 12.51
C MET A 145 0.04 -12.07 11.84
N TYR A 146 1.18 -11.50 11.47
CA TYR A 146 2.19 -12.16 10.64
C TYR A 146 3.48 -12.52 11.38
N ASN A 147 3.53 -12.26 12.66
CA ASN A 147 4.70 -12.57 13.49
C ASN A 147 5.99 -11.89 12.99
N ILE A 148 5.92 -10.60 12.72
CA ILE A 148 7.03 -9.82 12.18
C ILE A 148 7.34 -8.58 13.02
N GLU A 149 8.60 -8.19 13.06
CA GLU A 149 9.05 -6.88 13.53
C GLU A 149 9.16 -5.93 12.32
N ILE A 150 8.44 -4.82 12.35
CA ILE A 150 8.46 -3.82 11.28
C ILE A 150 9.40 -2.69 11.69
N ASN A 151 10.49 -2.52 10.96
CA ASN A 151 11.47 -1.48 11.17
C ASN A 151 11.25 -0.36 10.16
N ILE A 152 10.96 0.85 10.64
CA ILE A 152 10.61 2.00 9.81
C ILE A 152 11.72 3.04 9.90
N TYR A 153 12.26 3.44 8.77
CA TYR A 153 13.15 4.58 8.63
C TYR A 153 12.38 5.77 8.11
N SER A 154 12.35 6.86 8.88
CA SER A 154 11.68 8.10 8.47
C SER A 154 12.66 9.02 7.75
N THR A 155 12.26 9.58 6.60
CA THR A 155 13.06 10.59 5.89
C THR A 155 13.11 11.93 6.63
N LEU A 156 12.14 12.22 7.50
CA LEU A 156 12.09 13.47 8.27
C LEU A 156 13.12 13.51 9.40
N SER A 157 13.22 12.42 10.14
CA SER A 157 14.06 12.36 11.34
C SER A 157 15.35 11.56 11.15
N CYS A 158 15.44 10.78 10.07
CA CYS A 158 16.46 9.74 9.86
C CYS A 158 16.53 8.76 11.04
N ASN A 159 15.48 8.67 11.84
CA ASN A 159 15.39 7.76 12.96
C ASN A 159 14.72 6.45 12.54
N LYS A 160 15.18 5.38 13.15
CA LYS A 160 14.55 4.07 13.04
C LYS A 160 13.49 3.93 14.14
N GLN A 161 12.30 3.50 13.77
CA GLN A 161 11.24 3.10 14.68
C GLN A 161 10.99 1.60 14.53
N GLU A 162 10.89 0.89 15.65
CA GLU A 162 10.55 -0.54 15.65
C GLU A 162 9.08 -0.70 16.07
N ILE A 163 8.32 -1.41 15.26
CA ILE A 163 6.91 -1.69 15.50
C ILE A 163 6.76 -3.20 15.71
N VAL A 164 6.21 -3.55 16.85
CA VAL A 164 5.80 -4.92 17.18
C VAL A 164 4.35 -4.92 17.67
N GLY A 165 3.66 -6.06 17.54
CA GLY A 165 2.28 -6.22 18.00
C GLY A 165 2.14 -6.05 19.52
N TRP A 166 0.90 -5.94 20.01
CA TRP A 166 0.64 -5.72 21.43
C TRP A 166 0.72 -7.00 22.28
N ASN A 167 0.32 -8.14 21.73
CA ASN A 167 0.23 -9.41 22.45
C ASN A 167 1.34 -10.35 21.96
N TYR A 168 2.59 -10.02 22.32
CA TYR A 168 3.69 -10.64 21.62
C TYR A 168 4.69 -11.35 22.53
N ASP A 169 5.10 -12.55 22.09
CA ASP A 169 6.27 -13.25 22.61
C ASP A 169 7.48 -12.88 21.73
N TYR A 170 8.35 -12.00 22.22
CA TYR A 170 9.39 -11.29 21.45
C TYR A 170 10.52 -12.16 20.87
N PHE A 171 10.41 -13.49 20.94
CA PHE A 171 11.48 -14.38 20.50
C PHE A 171 11.35 -14.76 19.02
N ASN A 172 12.37 -14.42 18.23
CA ASN A 172 12.55 -14.83 16.83
C ASN A 172 11.57 -14.23 15.80
N LEU A 173 11.28 -12.93 15.92
CA LEU A 173 10.54 -12.22 14.87
C LEU A 173 11.37 -12.12 13.59
N ARG A 174 10.73 -12.40 12.45
CA ARG A 174 11.30 -12.00 11.18
C ARG A 174 11.21 -10.48 11.05
N LYS A 175 12.34 -9.84 10.71
CA LYS A 175 12.41 -8.39 10.54
C LYS A 175 12.11 -8.01 9.10
N ILE A 176 11.33 -6.97 8.92
CA ILE A 176 11.15 -6.28 7.65
C ILE A 176 11.53 -4.81 7.81
N TYR A 177 11.97 -4.18 6.71
CA TYR A 177 12.44 -2.81 6.76
C TYR A 177 11.71 -1.97 5.71
N LEU A 178 11.14 -0.86 6.16
CA LEU A 178 10.35 0.05 5.35
C LEU A 178 10.89 1.47 5.47
N ILE A 179 10.59 2.32 4.50
CA ILE A 179 10.91 3.73 4.52
C ILE A 179 9.61 4.52 4.47
N HIS A 180 9.43 5.42 5.43
CA HIS A 180 8.31 6.35 5.48
C HIS A 180 8.78 7.75 5.06
N MET A 181 8.23 8.24 3.96
CA MET A 181 8.61 9.49 3.33
C MET A 181 7.64 10.61 3.69
N ALA A 182 7.92 11.31 4.78
CA ALA A 182 7.30 12.60 5.12
C ALA A 182 5.77 12.63 4.92
N GLU A 183 5.03 11.62 5.40
CA GLU A 183 3.56 11.55 5.29
C GLU A 183 3.02 11.39 3.85
N MET A 184 3.91 11.30 2.85
CA MET A 184 3.51 11.25 1.44
C MET A 184 3.52 9.84 0.86
N HIS A 185 4.50 9.03 1.24
CA HIS A 185 4.74 7.76 0.57
C HIS A 185 5.50 6.75 1.44
N TRP A 186 5.34 5.47 1.10
CA TRP A 186 6.09 4.36 1.68
C TRP A 186 6.91 3.68 0.59
N CYS A 187 8.13 3.31 0.92
CA CYS A 187 8.97 2.42 0.12
C CYS A 187 9.27 1.15 0.91
N THR A 188 9.58 0.08 0.20
CA THR A 188 10.06 -1.17 0.78
C THR A 188 11.56 -1.30 0.65
N THR A 189 12.16 -2.30 1.32
CA THR A 189 13.56 -2.67 1.11
C THR A 189 13.70 -4.16 0.90
N TYR A 190 14.75 -4.58 0.18
CA TYR A 190 15.14 -5.98 0.06
C TYR A 190 16.60 -6.17 0.45
N GLU A 191 16.93 -7.33 1.03
CA GLU A 191 18.30 -7.69 1.34
C GLU A 191 19.06 -8.02 0.05
N THR A 192 20.26 -7.43 -0.14
CA THR A 192 21.04 -7.56 -1.38
C THR A 192 21.46 -8.99 -1.71
N HIS A 193 21.63 -9.86 -0.71
CA HIS A 193 21.98 -11.26 -0.92
C HIS A 193 20.83 -12.09 -1.49
N ILE A 194 19.59 -11.67 -1.31
CA ILE A 194 18.40 -12.33 -1.87
C ILE A 194 18.35 -12.07 -3.39
N ILE A 195 18.66 -10.84 -3.82
CA ILE A 195 18.61 -10.44 -5.23
C ILE A 195 19.64 -11.21 -6.08
N SER A 196 20.77 -11.59 -5.50
CA SER A 196 21.79 -12.37 -6.22
C SER A 196 21.38 -13.84 -6.47
N GLN A 197 20.39 -14.36 -5.78
CA GLN A 197 19.87 -15.73 -5.95
C GLN A 197 18.60 -15.81 -6.85
N GLU A 198 17.84 -14.72 -6.95
CA GLU A 198 16.55 -14.68 -7.66
C GLU A 198 16.61 -14.04 -9.05
N ASN A 199 17.80 -13.99 -9.70
CA ASN A 199 17.99 -13.36 -11.02
C ASN A 199 17.11 -13.96 -12.16
N ASN A 200 16.14 -14.83 -11.85
CA ASN A 200 15.14 -15.35 -12.78
C ASN A 200 13.68 -14.93 -12.49
N ASP A 201 13.39 -14.30 -11.35
CA ASP A 201 12.02 -13.96 -10.97
C ASP A 201 11.90 -12.54 -10.38
N ILE A 202 12.47 -11.53 -11.04
CA ILE A 202 12.21 -10.13 -10.68
C ILE A 202 10.76 -9.83 -11.03
N PRO A 203 9.90 -9.47 -10.06
CA PRO A 203 8.53 -9.08 -10.35
C PRO A 203 8.49 -7.93 -11.36
N SER A 204 7.58 -7.99 -12.34
CA SER A 204 7.48 -7.06 -13.46
C SER A 204 7.21 -5.58 -13.10
N TYR A 205 7.06 -5.26 -11.83
CA TYR A 205 6.93 -3.88 -11.33
C TYR A 205 8.26 -3.24 -10.92
N ILE A 206 9.41 -3.91 -11.17
CA ILE A 206 10.77 -3.36 -10.94
C ILE A 206 11.40 -2.90 -12.27
N SER A 207 10.71 -3.09 -13.41
CA SER A 207 11.18 -2.66 -14.75
C SER A 207 10.50 -1.39 -15.21
#